data_9ffed47f2fdee0d5176e887102b33d10
#
_entry.id   9ffed47f2fdee0d5176e887102b33d10
#
_cell.length_a   1.000
_cell.length_b   1.000
_cell.length_c   1.000
_cell.angle_alpha   90.00
_cell.angle_beta   90.00
_cell.angle_gamma   90.00
#
_symmetry.space_group_name_H-M   'P 1'
#
loop_
_entity.id
_entity.type
_entity.pdbx_description
1 polymer ?
#
loop_
_entity_poly.entity_id
_entity_poly.type
_entity_poly.pdbx_seq_one_letter_code
_entity_poly.pdbx_strand_id
1 'polypeptide(L)'
;MSHPGPVSGRPVRHPAWPHATLDPAAHRPVPFRQFVLKVHGRCNLDCSYCYIYRSPDASWRERPARADATVMRRTAARVAEHVTRHRLPAVRVELHGGEPLLTGPDAVIAYAREVRDAVPADCEVTATVQTNGTLLTRTALDRLAAAGLRVGLSLDGGRAAHNARRADH
;
A
#
# COMPACT_ATOMS: atom_id res chain seq x y z
N MET A 1 -9.12 39.74 10.60
CA MET A 1 -8.20 38.68 10.20
C MET A 1 -8.29 38.57 8.69
N SER A 2 -7.27 39.11 7.99
CA SER A 2 -7.28 39.27 6.51
C SER A 2 -6.83 37.98 5.86
N HIS A 3 -7.66 37.42 4.97
CA HIS A 3 -7.27 36.29 4.12
C HIS A 3 -6.21 36.76 3.12
N PRO A 4 -5.13 36.01 2.90
CA PRO A 4 -4.21 36.28 1.80
C PRO A 4 -4.94 36.05 0.48
N GLY A 5 -4.89 37.03 -0.40
CA GLY A 5 -5.47 36.95 -1.74
C GLY A 5 -4.79 35.88 -2.63
N PRO A 6 -5.41 35.54 -3.78
CA PRO A 6 -4.90 34.50 -4.66
C PRO A 6 -3.53 34.88 -5.20
N VAL A 7 -2.56 33.99 -5.03
CA VAL A 7 -1.22 34.11 -5.60
C VAL A 7 -1.35 33.93 -7.12
N SER A 8 -1.26 35.03 -7.88
CA SER A 8 -1.19 34.99 -9.34
C SER A 8 0.21 34.48 -9.76
N GLY A 9 0.40 33.18 -9.71
CA GLY A 9 1.57 32.53 -10.30
C GLY A 9 1.34 32.28 -11.79
N ARG A 10 2.23 32.81 -12.66
CA ARG A 10 2.28 32.37 -14.06
C ARG A 10 2.35 30.82 -14.04
N PRO A 11 1.58 30.12 -14.87
CA PRO A 11 1.69 28.68 -14.96
C PRO A 11 3.14 28.33 -15.29
N VAL A 12 3.77 27.54 -14.42
CA VAL A 12 5.10 26.97 -14.68
C VAL A 12 4.93 26.10 -15.91
N ARG A 13 5.49 26.54 -17.05
CA ARG A 13 5.61 25.67 -18.23
C ARG A 13 6.58 24.56 -17.83
N HIS A 14 6.03 23.41 -17.49
CA HIS A 14 6.84 22.21 -17.43
C HIS A 14 7.49 22.02 -18.81
N PRO A 15 8.80 21.73 -18.89
CA PRO A 15 9.41 21.34 -20.14
C PRO A 15 8.56 20.24 -20.75
N ALA A 16 8.31 20.32 -22.05
CA ALA A 16 7.51 19.32 -22.75
C ALA A 16 8.05 17.93 -22.38
N TRP A 17 7.21 17.13 -21.73
CA TRP A 17 7.59 15.78 -21.34
C TRP A 17 8.02 15.03 -22.62
N PRO A 18 9.08 14.21 -22.62
CA PRO A 18 9.66 13.64 -23.83
C PRO A 18 8.77 12.65 -24.60
N HIS A 19 7.48 12.63 -24.32
CA HIS A 19 6.52 11.76 -25.01
C HIS A 19 6.48 11.97 -26.53
N ALA A 20 6.77 13.17 -27.01
CA ALA A 20 6.77 13.45 -28.44
C ALA A 20 7.88 12.71 -29.22
N THR A 21 8.85 12.14 -28.50
CA THR A 21 9.98 11.40 -29.10
C THR A 21 9.93 9.90 -28.87
N LEU A 22 8.94 9.39 -28.11
CA LEU A 22 8.77 7.97 -27.86
C LEU A 22 8.00 7.34 -29.03
N ASP A 23 8.64 6.42 -29.72
CA ASP A 23 7.96 5.56 -30.70
C ASP A 23 7.07 4.57 -29.95
N PRO A 24 5.72 4.64 -30.06
CA PRO A 24 4.84 3.70 -29.40
C PRO A 24 5.07 2.24 -29.85
N ALA A 25 5.56 2.03 -31.08
CA ALA A 25 5.86 0.70 -31.61
C ALA A 25 7.13 0.08 -31.00
N ALA A 26 8.05 0.92 -30.52
CA ALA A 26 9.26 0.48 -29.82
C ALA A 26 9.04 0.23 -28.32
N HIS A 27 7.88 0.61 -27.76
CA HIS A 27 7.58 0.45 -26.35
C HIS A 27 7.34 -1.03 -26.02
N ARG A 28 8.20 -1.57 -25.15
CA ARG A 28 7.99 -2.89 -24.56
C ARG A 28 7.42 -2.72 -23.15
N PRO A 29 6.15 -3.06 -22.90
CA PRO A 29 5.58 -3.00 -21.57
C PRO A 29 6.35 -3.88 -20.58
N VAL A 30 6.76 -3.30 -19.44
CA VAL A 30 7.37 -4.06 -18.36
C VAL A 30 6.24 -4.50 -17.41
N PRO A 31 6.06 -5.79 -17.15
CA PRO A 31 5.01 -6.23 -16.25
C PRO A 31 5.30 -5.82 -14.80
N PHE A 32 4.26 -5.46 -14.08
CA PHE A 32 4.36 -5.16 -12.66
C PHE A 32 4.82 -6.39 -11.88
N ARG A 33 5.74 -6.18 -10.92
CA ARG A 33 6.24 -7.23 -10.03
C ARG A 33 5.95 -6.94 -8.56
N GLN A 34 5.34 -5.81 -8.28
CA GLN A 34 4.93 -5.43 -6.93
C GLN A 34 3.47 -5.00 -6.93
N PHE A 35 2.73 -5.52 -5.96
CA PHE A 35 1.32 -5.26 -5.75
C PHE A 35 1.11 -4.72 -4.35
N VAL A 36 0.58 -3.51 -4.25
CA VAL A 36 0.20 -2.91 -2.96
C VAL A 36 -1.28 -3.19 -2.73
N LEU A 37 -1.58 -4.03 -1.75
CA LEU A 37 -2.93 -4.49 -1.44
C LEU A 37 -3.45 -3.81 -0.18
N LYS A 38 -4.51 -3.03 -0.33
CA LYS A 38 -5.11 -2.31 0.79
C LYS A 38 -5.97 -3.26 1.62
N VAL A 39 -5.49 -3.59 2.82
CA VAL A 39 -6.17 -4.50 3.77
C VAL A 39 -7.22 -3.76 4.58
N HIS A 40 -6.88 -2.54 5.04
CA HIS A 40 -7.74 -1.70 5.87
C HIS A 40 -7.75 -0.25 5.39
N GLY A 41 -8.93 0.34 5.31
CA GLY A 41 -9.16 1.68 4.81
C GLY A 41 -9.22 2.77 5.90
N ARG A 42 -8.83 2.46 7.14
CA ARG A 42 -8.74 3.43 8.25
C ARG A 42 -7.38 3.33 8.89
N CYS A 43 -6.99 4.34 9.64
CA CYS A 43 -5.78 4.38 10.42
C CYS A 43 -6.12 4.79 11.86
N ASN A 44 -5.35 4.37 12.80
CA ASN A 44 -5.41 4.79 14.20
C ASN A 44 -4.50 5.98 14.51
N LEU A 45 -3.76 6.49 13.51
CA LEU A 45 -2.97 7.71 13.61
C LEU A 45 -3.50 8.78 12.67
N ASP A 46 -3.43 10.05 13.11
CA ASP A 46 -3.76 11.25 12.34
C ASP A 46 -2.51 12.04 11.97
N CYS A 47 -1.61 11.42 11.19
CA CYS A 47 -0.36 12.05 10.78
C CYS A 47 -0.63 13.32 9.97
N SER A 48 0.01 14.44 10.34
CA SER A 48 -0.20 15.76 9.73
C SER A 48 0.12 15.83 8.23
N TYR A 49 0.93 14.91 7.73
CA TYR A 49 1.37 14.80 6.33
C TYR A 49 0.72 13.65 5.56
N CYS A 50 -0.29 12.97 6.13
CA CYS A 50 -0.90 11.81 5.51
C CYS A 50 -1.60 12.18 4.20
N TYR A 51 -1.06 11.73 3.07
CA TYR A 51 -1.63 12.03 1.75
C TYR A 51 -2.97 11.33 1.49
N ILE A 52 -3.33 10.31 2.29
CA ILE A 52 -4.62 9.61 2.18
C ILE A 52 -5.70 10.36 2.97
N TYR A 53 -5.44 10.66 4.25
CA TYR A 53 -6.48 11.16 5.17
C TYR A 53 -6.51 12.68 5.30
N ARG A 54 -5.44 13.37 4.86
CA ARG A 54 -5.31 14.82 4.86
C ARG A 54 -5.45 15.44 3.47
N SER A 55 -5.71 14.63 2.44
CA SER A 55 -6.00 15.13 1.09
C SER A 55 -7.44 15.66 0.99
N PRO A 56 -7.76 16.47 -0.04
CA PRO A 56 -9.13 16.90 -0.33
C PRO A 56 -10.08 15.72 -0.65
N ASP A 57 -9.55 14.59 -1.13
CA ASP A 57 -10.34 13.39 -1.39
C ASP A 57 -10.72 12.69 -0.08
N ALA A 58 -12.00 12.82 0.29
CA ALA A 58 -12.59 12.20 1.46
C ALA A 58 -13.39 10.91 1.14
N SER A 59 -13.35 10.42 -0.09
CA SER A 59 -14.14 9.25 -0.56
C SER A 59 -13.87 7.96 0.23
N TRP A 60 -12.72 7.88 0.91
CA TRP A 60 -12.38 6.77 1.79
C TRP A 60 -13.37 6.59 2.95
N ARG A 61 -14.08 7.66 3.37
CA ARG A 61 -15.05 7.61 4.48
C ARG A 61 -16.27 6.75 4.14
N GLU A 62 -16.67 6.75 2.88
CA GLU A 62 -17.85 6.02 2.37
C GLU A 62 -17.52 4.56 2.02
N ARG A 63 -16.24 4.22 1.92
CA ARG A 63 -15.82 2.87 1.58
C ARG A 63 -15.76 1.95 2.80
N PRO A 64 -15.96 0.63 2.63
CA PRO A 64 -15.77 -0.34 3.70
C PRO A 64 -14.40 -0.17 4.38
N ALA A 65 -14.39 -0.30 5.72
CA ALA A 65 -13.16 -0.10 6.48
C ALA A 65 -12.10 -1.16 6.19
N ARG A 66 -12.50 -2.37 5.81
CA ARG A 66 -11.57 -3.48 5.52
C ARG A 66 -11.98 -4.24 4.26
N ALA A 67 -11.03 -4.85 3.62
CA ALA A 67 -11.27 -5.79 2.54
C ALA A 67 -11.92 -7.07 3.12
N ASP A 68 -13.06 -7.46 2.56
CA ASP A 68 -13.71 -8.73 2.90
C ASP A 68 -13.06 -9.91 2.13
N ALA A 69 -13.45 -11.13 2.49
CA ALA A 69 -12.92 -12.34 1.88
C ALA A 69 -13.17 -12.41 0.36
N THR A 70 -14.25 -11.80 -0.13
CA THR A 70 -14.55 -11.77 -1.57
C THR A 70 -13.59 -10.84 -2.31
N VAL A 71 -13.33 -9.65 -1.74
CA VAL A 71 -12.32 -8.72 -2.28
C VAL A 71 -10.94 -9.37 -2.27
N MET A 72 -10.56 -10.05 -1.17
CA MET A 72 -9.26 -10.74 -1.06
C MET A 72 -9.09 -11.78 -2.17
N ARG A 73 -10.06 -12.70 -2.34
CA ARG A 73 -10.03 -13.73 -3.40
C ARG A 73 -9.96 -13.13 -4.80
N ARG A 74 -10.80 -12.13 -5.08
CA ARG A 74 -10.78 -11.47 -6.41
C ARG A 74 -9.45 -10.80 -6.70
N THR A 75 -8.86 -10.15 -5.71
CA THR A 75 -7.54 -9.52 -5.84
C THR A 75 -6.46 -10.58 -6.08
N ALA A 76 -6.46 -11.67 -5.32
CA ALA A 76 -5.53 -12.78 -5.50
C ALA A 76 -5.64 -13.39 -6.90
N ALA A 77 -6.86 -13.62 -7.40
CA ALA A 77 -7.09 -14.10 -8.75
C ALA A 77 -6.53 -13.15 -9.83
N ARG A 78 -6.69 -11.82 -9.66
CA ARG A 78 -6.13 -10.83 -10.60
C ARG A 78 -4.60 -10.81 -10.59
N VAL A 79 -3.97 -10.98 -9.41
CA VAL A 79 -2.52 -11.14 -9.30
C VAL A 79 -2.07 -12.41 -10.02
N ALA A 80 -2.77 -13.54 -9.81
CA ALA A 80 -2.45 -14.81 -10.45
C ALA A 80 -2.57 -14.75 -11.99
N GLU A 81 -3.62 -14.12 -12.51
CA GLU A 81 -3.78 -13.89 -13.95
C GLU A 81 -2.61 -13.11 -14.54
N HIS A 82 -2.18 -12.04 -13.84
CA HIS A 82 -1.04 -11.22 -14.27
C HIS A 82 0.26 -12.02 -14.24
N VAL A 83 0.51 -12.76 -13.16
CA VAL A 83 1.69 -13.64 -13.01
C VAL A 83 1.74 -14.67 -14.15
N THR A 84 0.65 -15.36 -14.40
CA THR A 84 0.53 -16.38 -15.45
C THR A 84 0.74 -15.77 -16.83
N ARG A 85 0.04 -14.68 -17.14
CA ARG A 85 0.13 -14.00 -18.43
C ARG A 85 1.55 -13.57 -18.78
N HIS A 86 2.29 -13.09 -17.78
CA HIS A 86 3.63 -12.54 -17.97
C HIS A 86 4.75 -13.51 -17.57
N ARG A 87 4.40 -14.74 -17.16
CA ARG A 87 5.34 -15.79 -16.73
C ARG A 87 6.34 -15.25 -15.70
N LEU A 88 5.84 -14.58 -14.66
CA LEU A 88 6.69 -13.96 -13.67
C LEU A 88 7.22 -15.01 -12.70
N PRO A 89 8.56 -15.13 -12.52
CA PRO A 89 9.15 -16.10 -11.60
C PRO A 89 9.03 -15.65 -10.13
N ALA A 90 8.78 -14.36 -9.89
CA ALA A 90 8.63 -13.82 -8.55
C ALA A 90 7.82 -12.54 -8.55
N VAL A 91 7.02 -12.34 -7.47
CA VAL A 91 6.29 -11.11 -7.21
C VAL A 91 6.40 -10.71 -5.73
N ARG A 92 6.25 -9.41 -5.48
CA ARG A 92 6.16 -8.86 -4.13
C ARG A 92 4.74 -8.39 -3.86
N VAL A 93 4.22 -8.74 -2.70
CA VAL A 93 2.92 -8.30 -2.20
C VAL A 93 3.15 -7.45 -0.96
N GLU A 94 2.71 -6.22 -1.00
CA GLU A 94 2.77 -5.27 0.11
C GLU A 94 1.37 -5.12 0.70
N LEU A 95 1.15 -5.69 1.88
CA LEU A 95 -0.10 -5.54 2.61
C LEU A 95 -0.07 -4.20 3.34
N HIS A 96 -0.92 -3.30 2.88
CA HIS A 96 -0.93 -1.89 3.26
C HIS A 96 -2.34 -1.44 3.64
N GLY A 97 -2.50 -0.16 3.94
CA GLY A 97 -3.81 0.42 4.20
C GLY A 97 -3.68 1.82 4.76
N GLY A 98 -4.55 2.22 5.68
CA GLY A 98 -4.21 3.19 6.69
C GLY A 98 -3.28 2.50 7.69
N GLU A 99 -3.87 1.67 8.55
CA GLU A 99 -3.10 0.75 9.38
C GLU A 99 -3.63 -0.68 9.19
N PRO A 100 -2.87 -1.58 8.55
CA PRO A 100 -3.34 -2.93 8.26
C PRO A 100 -3.59 -3.77 9.52
N LEU A 101 -2.86 -3.55 10.61
CA LEU A 101 -3.01 -4.31 11.84
C LEU A 101 -4.29 -3.99 12.63
N LEU A 102 -5.08 -2.98 12.21
CA LEU A 102 -6.45 -2.78 12.71
C LEU A 102 -7.38 -3.97 12.40
N THR A 103 -7.05 -4.79 11.38
CA THR A 103 -7.78 -6.04 11.11
C THR A 103 -7.31 -7.20 11.97
N GLY A 104 -6.24 -7.02 12.74
CA GLY A 104 -5.52 -8.09 13.40
C GLY A 104 -4.56 -8.86 12.47
N PRO A 105 -3.53 -9.53 13.04
CA PRO A 105 -2.53 -10.24 12.26
C PRO A 105 -3.11 -11.40 11.43
N ASP A 106 -4.19 -12.04 11.88
CA ASP A 106 -4.81 -13.17 11.18
C ASP A 106 -5.38 -12.80 9.83
N ALA A 107 -6.07 -11.66 9.74
CA ALA A 107 -6.62 -11.19 8.46
C ALA A 107 -5.50 -10.83 7.47
N VAL A 108 -4.40 -10.25 7.96
CA VAL A 108 -3.21 -9.95 7.17
C VAL A 108 -2.58 -11.25 6.64
N ILE A 109 -2.41 -12.25 7.50
CA ILE A 109 -1.88 -13.58 7.16
C ILE A 109 -2.79 -14.28 6.14
N ALA A 110 -4.12 -14.25 6.37
CA ALA A 110 -5.10 -14.84 5.46
C ALA A 110 -4.99 -14.23 4.06
N TYR A 111 -4.86 -12.91 3.95
CA TYR A 111 -4.73 -12.24 2.65
C TYR A 111 -3.43 -12.64 1.93
N ALA A 112 -2.31 -12.72 2.63
CA ALA A 112 -1.07 -13.19 2.04
C ALA A 112 -1.17 -14.64 1.54
N ARG A 113 -1.87 -15.52 2.28
CA ARG A 113 -2.15 -16.90 1.87
C ARG A 113 -3.01 -16.95 0.61
N GLU A 114 -4.12 -16.21 0.55
CA GLU A 114 -4.98 -16.15 -0.63
C GLU A 114 -4.17 -15.84 -1.91
N VAL A 115 -3.19 -14.94 -1.83
CA VAL A 115 -2.34 -14.63 -2.98
C VAL A 115 -1.38 -15.79 -3.28
N ARG A 116 -0.73 -16.38 -2.27
CA ARG A 116 0.21 -17.50 -2.46
C ARG A 116 -0.48 -18.72 -3.05
N ASP A 117 -1.70 -19.01 -2.60
CA ASP A 117 -2.48 -20.15 -3.04
C ASP A 117 -3.04 -19.96 -4.47
N ALA A 118 -3.23 -18.70 -4.87
CA ALA A 118 -3.78 -18.38 -6.20
C ALA A 118 -2.73 -18.35 -7.32
N VAL A 119 -1.48 -17.96 -7.02
CA VAL A 119 -0.42 -17.87 -8.04
C VAL A 119 0.16 -19.25 -8.39
N PRO A 120 0.73 -19.43 -9.61
CA PRO A 120 1.41 -20.67 -9.98
C PRO A 120 2.53 -21.03 -8.99
N ALA A 121 2.70 -22.34 -8.75
CA ALA A 121 3.66 -22.86 -7.75
C ALA A 121 5.15 -22.54 -8.07
N ASP A 122 5.45 -22.23 -9.32
CA ASP A 122 6.78 -21.82 -9.79
C ASP A 122 7.02 -20.29 -9.65
N CYS A 123 6.05 -19.54 -9.12
CA CYS A 123 6.19 -18.11 -8.83
C CYS A 123 6.44 -17.89 -7.33
N GLU A 124 7.60 -17.35 -6.98
CA GLU A 124 7.89 -16.95 -5.61
C GLU A 124 7.06 -15.72 -5.19
N VAL A 125 6.37 -15.80 -4.04
CA VAL A 125 5.62 -14.68 -3.46
C VAL A 125 6.28 -14.19 -2.18
N THR A 126 6.99 -13.07 -2.24
CA THR A 126 7.44 -12.35 -1.05
C THR A 126 6.31 -11.46 -0.54
N ALA A 127 5.83 -11.68 0.68
CA ALA A 127 4.81 -10.86 1.32
C ALA A 127 5.40 -10.00 2.44
N THR A 128 5.04 -8.73 2.44
CA THR A 128 5.40 -7.74 3.48
C THR A 128 4.12 -7.08 4.00
N VAL A 129 4.09 -6.75 5.28
CA VAL A 129 3.08 -5.84 5.85
C VAL A 129 3.75 -4.55 6.25
N GLN A 130 3.21 -3.41 5.78
CA GLN A 130 3.70 -2.07 6.14
C GLN A 130 2.81 -1.50 7.24
N THR A 131 3.37 -1.26 8.43
CA THR A 131 2.62 -0.81 9.61
C THR A 131 3.26 0.42 10.26
N ASN A 132 2.45 1.21 10.96
CA ASN A 132 2.93 2.28 11.83
C ASN A 132 3.51 1.77 13.16
N GLY A 133 3.33 0.49 13.46
CA GLY A 133 3.90 -0.21 14.62
C GLY A 133 3.13 -0.08 15.92
N THR A 134 2.12 0.78 16.04
CA THR A 134 1.40 1.02 17.30
C THR A 134 0.64 -0.22 17.81
N LEU A 135 0.23 -1.11 16.89
CA LEU A 135 -0.47 -2.36 17.18
C LEU A 135 0.43 -3.60 17.07
N LEU A 136 1.72 -3.41 16.81
CA LEU A 136 2.68 -4.50 16.63
C LEU A 136 3.17 -5.01 17.98
N THR A 137 2.44 -5.95 18.57
CA THR A 137 2.87 -6.67 19.78
C THR A 137 3.88 -7.76 19.42
N ARG A 138 4.62 -8.26 20.41
CA ARG A 138 5.53 -9.40 20.23
C ARG A 138 4.80 -10.61 19.65
N THR A 139 3.63 -10.94 20.17
CA THR A 139 2.80 -12.05 19.68
C THR A 139 2.38 -11.84 18.22
N ALA A 140 1.98 -10.62 17.84
CA ALA A 140 1.64 -10.31 16.44
C ALA A 140 2.85 -10.48 15.52
N LEU A 141 4.02 -9.99 15.94
CA LEU A 141 5.26 -10.12 15.18
C LEU A 141 5.64 -11.60 14.98
N ASP A 142 5.61 -12.40 16.04
CA ASP A 142 5.95 -13.83 15.98
C ASP A 142 4.99 -14.59 15.04
N ARG A 143 3.70 -14.27 15.05
CA ARG A 143 2.70 -14.86 14.16
C ARG A 143 2.92 -14.47 12.69
N LEU A 144 3.19 -13.20 12.41
CA LEU A 144 3.49 -12.73 11.07
C LEU A 144 4.77 -13.41 10.53
N ALA A 145 5.82 -13.47 11.35
CA ALA A 145 7.07 -14.13 11.00
C ALA A 145 6.87 -15.65 10.74
N ALA A 146 6.14 -16.35 11.61
CA ALA A 146 5.81 -17.77 11.43
C ALA A 146 5.01 -18.04 10.15
N ALA A 147 4.22 -17.06 9.68
CA ALA A 147 3.50 -17.11 8.41
C ALA A 147 4.35 -16.65 7.19
N GLY A 148 5.65 -16.41 7.39
CA GLY A 148 6.57 -15.99 6.34
C GLY A 148 6.29 -14.58 5.80
N LEU A 149 5.75 -13.67 6.62
CA LEU A 149 5.61 -12.27 6.27
C LEU A 149 6.77 -11.46 6.83
N ARG A 150 7.27 -10.55 6.02
CA ARG A 150 8.20 -9.50 6.47
C ARG A 150 7.39 -8.33 7.03
N VAL A 151 7.97 -7.61 7.99
CA VAL A 151 7.35 -6.42 8.57
C VAL A 151 8.17 -5.20 8.20
N GLY A 152 7.53 -4.26 7.52
CA GLY A 152 8.04 -2.91 7.29
C GLY A 152 7.47 -1.96 8.34
N LEU A 153 8.33 -1.21 9.01
CA LEU A 153 7.94 -0.26 10.04
C LEU A 153 8.12 1.18 9.54
N SER A 154 7.06 1.98 9.66
CA SER A 154 7.10 3.38 9.27
C SER A 154 7.64 4.24 10.41
N LEU A 155 8.86 4.76 10.25
CA LEU A 155 9.53 5.62 11.23
C LEU A 155 10.01 6.92 10.58
N ASP A 156 9.83 8.04 11.25
CA ASP A 156 10.23 9.39 10.79
C ASP A 156 11.46 9.90 11.56
N GLY A 157 12.51 9.11 11.60
CA GLY A 157 13.73 9.47 12.33
C GLY A 157 13.64 9.23 13.84
N GLY A 158 14.25 10.09 14.66
CA GLY A 158 14.26 9.94 16.11
C GLY A 158 12.92 10.27 16.77
N ARG A 159 12.75 9.88 18.05
CA ARG A 159 11.50 9.99 18.81
C ARG A 159 10.81 11.35 18.72
N ALA A 160 11.57 12.44 18.84
CA ALA A 160 10.98 13.78 18.81
C ALA A 160 10.40 14.12 17.43
N ALA A 161 11.12 13.80 16.34
CA ALA A 161 10.68 14.04 14.98
C ALA A 161 9.47 13.17 14.63
N HIS A 162 9.48 11.89 15.03
CA HIS A 162 8.40 10.94 14.82
C HIS A 162 7.12 11.43 15.50
N ASN A 163 7.16 11.72 16.81
CA ASN A 163 5.99 12.09 17.59
C ASN A 163 5.44 13.49 17.23
N ALA A 164 6.27 14.38 16.69
CA ALA A 164 5.82 15.71 16.30
C ALA A 164 4.77 15.72 15.17
N ARG A 165 4.70 14.67 14.38
CA ARG A 165 3.85 14.60 13.18
C ARG A 165 2.86 13.44 13.15
N ARG A 166 3.00 12.47 14.04
CA ARG A 166 2.15 11.29 14.17
C ARG A 166 1.36 11.35 15.46
N ALA A 167 0.24 12.03 15.41
CA ALA A 167 -0.69 12.09 16.52
C ALA A 167 -1.65 10.89 16.50
N ASP A 168 -2.12 10.49 17.68
CA ASP A 168 -3.26 9.59 17.80
C ASP A 168 -4.55 10.32 17.38
N HIS A 169 -5.56 9.57 16.93
CA HIS A 169 -6.90 10.10 16.65
C HIS A 169 -7.63 10.47 17.92
#